data_3ebd0423d6d5f838600b52c226c7fc6f
#
_entry.id   3ebd0423d6d5f838600b52c226c7fc6f
#
_cell.length_a   1.000
_cell.length_b   1.000
_cell.length_c   1.000
_cell.angle_alpha   90.00
_cell.angle_beta   90.00
_cell.angle_gamma   90.00
#
_symmetry.space_group_name_H-M   'P 1'
#
loop_
_entity.id
_entity.type
_entity.pdbx_description
1 polymer ?
#
loop_
_entity_poly.entity_id
_entity_poly.type
_entity_poly.pdbx_seq_one_letter_code
_entity_poly.pdbx_strand_id
1 'polypeptide(L)'
;MTKKYLQIVDPIHDFITVYQQELELIDSPVFQRLRRIRQLAGAHLVYPGAQHSRFEHSLGTMHIAGQAANVLRDKGYLDANDSENIRMAALLHDVGHGPFSHLFEEVLQKKKKNSHEDIGQRIILESEIGDIIKKSGFDKTFLAKLAFGNSKYQFMNEIISGGLSADMMDYLLRDGYFTGAEHAKVDFMRIIHSLDVHDKKLSLDKSALHSFESMMISRYQMFKAVYFHKTVRSAEVMLIQAMVLADSELGLTTDDIESYVQMTDELVISKLVSLEPKNTDLRRARQLAVEYQERKLLKCVYEKIFTRPRMGKVNIADLQNEIAKRSKVDESEVFIDVSKTPSIPLAPSKKESQSIILTTKKGEGPKESYELPISEIPLVSAISGFMDILRVYTRKQFRKKVEMAANIILGENSQ
;
A
#
# COMPACT_ATOMS: atom_id res chain seq x y z
N MET A 1 -38.11 2.27 -7.36
CA MET A 1 -37.51 1.31 -8.30
C MET A 1 -36.43 0.56 -7.55
N THR A 2 -36.45 -0.78 -7.55
CA THR A 2 -35.37 -1.60 -6.99
C THR A 2 -34.10 -1.38 -7.82
N LYS A 3 -33.01 -0.94 -7.17
CA LYS A 3 -31.70 -0.79 -7.87
C LYS A 3 -31.30 -2.16 -8.43
N LYS A 4 -30.95 -2.22 -9.72
CA LYS A 4 -30.34 -3.41 -10.29
C LYS A 4 -28.96 -3.60 -9.65
N TYR A 5 -28.70 -4.80 -9.15
CA TYR A 5 -27.41 -5.17 -8.55
C TYR A 5 -27.02 -6.57 -9.01
N LEU A 6 -25.73 -6.85 -8.94
CA LEU A 6 -25.17 -8.20 -9.03
C LEU A 6 -24.32 -8.49 -7.78
N GLN A 7 -23.97 -9.75 -7.58
CA GLN A 7 -23.12 -10.20 -6.50
C GLN A 7 -21.88 -10.87 -7.08
N ILE A 8 -20.71 -10.45 -6.58
CA ILE A 8 -19.42 -11.06 -6.91
C ILE A 8 -19.01 -11.91 -5.72
N VAL A 9 -18.65 -13.17 -5.96
CA VAL A 9 -18.10 -14.06 -4.92
C VAL A 9 -16.67 -13.63 -4.61
N ASP A 10 -16.36 -13.42 -3.34
CA ASP A 10 -15.05 -13.03 -2.85
C ASP A 10 -14.63 -13.93 -1.67
N PRO A 11 -13.40 -14.43 -1.61
CA PRO A 11 -12.98 -15.38 -0.56
C PRO A 11 -12.86 -14.75 0.83
N ILE A 12 -12.90 -13.42 0.95
CA ILE A 12 -12.79 -12.68 2.22
C ILE A 12 -14.15 -12.19 2.70
N HIS A 13 -15.01 -11.73 1.76
CA HIS A 13 -16.27 -11.05 2.06
C HIS A 13 -17.50 -11.86 1.64
N ASP A 14 -17.33 -13.12 1.27
CA ASP A 14 -18.37 -14.01 0.74
C ASP A 14 -19.02 -13.43 -0.54
N PHE A 15 -19.85 -12.41 -0.40
CA PHE A 15 -20.56 -11.77 -1.50
C PHE A 15 -20.41 -10.25 -1.46
N ILE A 16 -19.85 -9.68 -2.51
CA ILE A 16 -19.75 -8.23 -2.71
C ILE A 16 -20.90 -7.80 -3.62
N THR A 17 -21.82 -6.99 -3.09
CA THR A 17 -22.90 -6.38 -3.87
C THR A 17 -22.35 -5.21 -4.69
N VAL A 18 -22.62 -5.23 -5.99
CA VAL A 18 -22.22 -4.20 -6.97
C VAL A 18 -23.47 -3.61 -7.62
N TYR A 19 -23.62 -2.31 -7.61
CA TYR A 19 -24.72 -1.59 -8.26
C TYR A 19 -24.33 -1.21 -9.69
N GLN A 20 -25.34 -0.81 -10.51
CA GLN A 20 -25.16 -0.55 -11.95
C GLN A 20 -24.05 0.48 -12.23
N GLN A 21 -23.98 1.59 -11.46
CA GLN A 21 -22.99 2.63 -11.66
C GLN A 21 -21.56 2.15 -11.34
N GLU A 22 -21.43 1.30 -10.32
CA GLU A 22 -20.15 0.69 -9.93
C GLU A 22 -19.71 -0.34 -10.97
N LEU A 23 -20.67 -1.09 -11.54
CA LEU A 23 -20.40 -2.08 -12.58
C LEU A 23 -19.81 -1.42 -13.83
N GLU A 24 -20.34 -0.28 -14.26
CA GLU A 24 -19.82 0.45 -15.43
C GLU A 24 -18.36 0.90 -15.22
N LEU A 25 -17.98 1.29 -13.99
CA LEU A 25 -16.59 1.59 -13.64
C LEU A 25 -15.72 0.33 -13.63
N ILE A 26 -16.22 -0.75 -13.00
CA ILE A 26 -15.51 -2.03 -12.89
C ILE A 26 -15.22 -2.60 -14.29
N ASP A 27 -16.18 -2.51 -15.22
CA ASP A 27 -16.03 -3.06 -16.58
C ASP A 27 -15.16 -2.19 -17.50
N SER A 28 -14.74 -0.99 -17.05
CA SER A 28 -13.86 -0.14 -17.86
C SER A 28 -12.46 -0.76 -18.00
N PRO A 29 -11.82 -0.66 -19.19
CA PRO A 29 -10.45 -1.13 -19.42
C PRO A 29 -9.45 -0.60 -18.39
N VAL A 30 -9.57 0.65 -17.97
CA VAL A 30 -8.72 1.30 -16.99
C VAL A 30 -8.81 0.61 -15.63
N PHE A 31 -10.01 0.27 -15.17
CA PHE A 31 -10.19 -0.45 -13.91
C PHE A 31 -9.82 -1.94 -14.05
N GLN A 32 -10.16 -2.58 -15.16
CA GLN A 32 -9.80 -3.99 -15.43
C GLN A 32 -8.29 -4.22 -15.46
N ARG A 33 -7.49 -3.19 -15.75
CA ARG A 33 -6.03 -3.23 -15.62
C ARG A 33 -5.55 -3.70 -14.24
N LEU A 34 -6.27 -3.31 -13.18
CA LEU A 34 -5.91 -3.66 -11.80
C LEU A 34 -5.84 -5.18 -11.54
N ARG A 35 -6.51 -6.02 -12.35
CA ARG A 35 -6.37 -7.49 -12.31
C ARG A 35 -4.95 -7.97 -12.62
N ARG A 36 -4.17 -7.15 -13.31
CA ARG A 36 -2.81 -7.43 -13.75
C ARG A 36 -1.76 -6.62 -12.99
N ILE A 37 -2.13 -6.11 -11.82
CA ILE A 37 -1.23 -5.45 -10.86
C ILE A 37 -1.40 -6.16 -9.52
N ARG A 38 -0.37 -6.91 -9.11
CA ARG A 38 -0.41 -7.62 -7.84
C ARG A 38 -0.40 -6.65 -6.67
N GLN A 39 -1.19 -6.97 -5.65
CA GLN A 39 -1.20 -6.21 -4.39
C GLN A 39 0.17 -6.22 -3.72
N LEU A 40 0.83 -7.37 -3.66
CA LEU A 40 2.07 -7.60 -2.94
C LEU A 40 3.27 -7.86 -3.87
N ALA A 41 3.34 -7.19 -5.00
CA ALA A 41 4.50 -7.20 -5.90
C ALA A 41 5.27 -8.54 -5.97
N GLY A 42 6.47 -8.61 -5.38
CA GLY A 42 7.35 -9.78 -5.36
C GLY A 42 7.05 -10.83 -4.28
N ALA A 43 6.03 -10.63 -3.44
CA ALA A 43 5.76 -11.50 -2.29
C ALA A 43 5.42 -12.96 -2.71
N HIS A 44 4.82 -13.16 -3.88
CA HIS A 44 4.51 -14.49 -4.41
C HIS A 44 5.75 -15.39 -4.61
N LEU A 45 6.94 -14.82 -4.69
CA LEU A 45 8.20 -15.59 -4.75
C LEU A 45 8.58 -16.21 -3.39
N VAL A 46 7.94 -15.78 -2.31
CA VAL A 46 8.13 -16.29 -0.94
C VAL A 46 6.87 -16.97 -0.43
N TYR A 47 5.73 -16.35 -0.66
CA TYR A 47 4.38 -16.79 -0.31
C TYR A 47 3.63 -17.16 -1.59
N PRO A 48 3.67 -18.42 -2.05
CA PRO A 48 3.14 -18.79 -3.39
C PRO A 48 1.66 -18.43 -3.62
N GLY A 49 0.86 -18.35 -2.53
CA GLY A 49 -0.53 -17.94 -2.58
C GLY A 49 -0.75 -16.44 -2.77
N ALA A 50 0.26 -15.59 -2.59
CA ALA A 50 0.17 -14.13 -2.69
C ALA A 50 0.07 -13.66 -4.16
N GLN A 51 -0.98 -14.08 -4.86
CA GLN A 51 -1.25 -13.79 -6.27
C GLN A 51 -2.39 -12.81 -6.49
N HIS A 52 -3.09 -12.40 -5.42
CA HIS A 52 -4.21 -11.46 -5.50
C HIS A 52 -3.76 -10.11 -6.03
N SER A 53 -4.69 -9.44 -6.69
CA SER A 53 -4.45 -8.20 -7.40
C SER A 53 -5.13 -7.02 -6.71
N ARG A 54 -4.81 -5.82 -7.17
CA ARG A 54 -5.49 -4.60 -6.71
C ARG A 54 -6.96 -4.55 -7.10
N PHE A 55 -7.37 -5.35 -8.07
CA PHE A 55 -8.77 -5.44 -8.47
C PHE A 55 -9.63 -6.00 -7.34
N GLU A 56 -9.27 -7.15 -6.77
CA GLU A 56 -10.02 -7.77 -5.69
C GLU A 56 -9.98 -6.90 -4.43
N HIS A 57 -8.84 -6.28 -4.14
CA HIS A 57 -8.70 -5.34 -3.04
C HIS A 57 -9.62 -4.12 -3.19
N SER A 58 -9.66 -3.50 -4.36
CA SER A 58 -10.56 -2.36 -4.61
C SER A 58 -12.05 -2.72 -4.44
N LEU A 59 -12.45 -3.93 -4.85
CA LEU A 59 -13.81 -4.42 -4.60
C LEU A 59 -14.09 -4.62 -3.10
N GLY A 60 -13.14 -5.20 -2.37
CA GLY A 60 -13.26 -5.41 -0.93
C GLY A 60 -13.32 -4.10 -0.16
N THR A 61 -12.46 -3.13 -0.52
CA THR A 61 -12.46 -1.78 0.07
C THR A 61 -13.79 -1.07 -0.18
N MET A 62 -14.34 -1.14 -1.40
CA MET A 62 -15.68 -0.63 -1.70
C MET A 62 -16.75 -1.28 -0.82
N HIS A 63 -16.68 -2.60 -0.62
CA HIS A 63 -17.63 -3.34 0.20
C HIS A 63 -17.61 -2.89 1.66
N ILE A 64 -16.43 -2.84 2.28
CA ILE A 64 -16.26 -2.39 3.67
C ILE A 64 -16.66 -0.92 3.83
N ALA A 65 -16.26 -0.05 2.91
CA ALA A 65 -16.62 1.36 2.92
C ALA A 65 -18.14 1.54 2.84
N GLY A 66 -18.82 0.72 2.03
CA GLY A 66 -20.28 0.70 1.95
C GLY A 66 -20.96 0.25 3.25
N GLN A 67 -20.38 -0.73 3.95
CA GLN A 67 -20.88 -1.13 5.27
C GLN A 67 -20.71 -0.02 6.31
N ALA A 68 -19.54 0.62 6.34
CA ALA A 68 -19.26 1.76 7.21
C ALA A 68 -20.21 2.94 6.92
N ALA A 69 -20.43 3.26 5.63
CA ALA A 69 -21.36 4.30 5.23
C ALA A 69 -22.82 3.99 5.64
N ASN A 70 -23.25 2.73 5.55
CA ASN A 70 -24.58 2.35 6.02
C ASN A 70 -24.75 2.56 7.53
N VAL A 71 -23.77 2.15 8.35
CA VAL A 71 -23.79 2.37 9.81
C VAL A 71 -23.88 3.86 10.13
N LEU A 72 -23.12 4.72 9.44
CA LEU A 72 -23.15 6.16 9.67
C LEU A 72 -24.41 6.81 9.13
N ARG A 73 -24.99 6.30 8.05
CA ARG A 73 -26.30 6.74 7.56
C ARG A 73 -27.42 6.42 8.53
N ASP A 74 -27.43 5.22 9.10
CA ASP A 74 -28.44 4.81 10.10
C ASP A 74 -28.32 5.66 11.38
N LYS A 75 -27.15 6.24 11.65
CA LYS A 75 -26.90 7.22 12.71
C LYS A 75 -27.24 8.67 12.31
N GLY A 76 -27.62 8.93 11.05
CA GLY A 76 -28.02 10.24 10.54
C GLY A 76 -26.88 11.17 10.12
N TYR A 77 -25.64 10.67 9.97
CA TYR A 77 -24.48 11.46 9.54
C TYR A 77 -24.36 11.55 8.01
N LEU A 78 -24.91 10.62 7.28
CA LEU A 78 -24.84 10.50 5.82
C LEU A 78 -26.24 10.33 5.22
N ASP A 79 -26.40 10.72 3.98
CA ASP A 79 -27.55 10.37 3.15
C ASP A 79 -27.24 9.21 2.18
N ALA A 80 -28.19 8.86 1.31
CA ALA A 80 -28.02 7.80 0.34
C ALA A 80 -26.98 8.15 -0.74
N ASN A 81 -26.95 9.41 -1.18
CA ASN A 81 -25.99 9.89 -2.16
C ASN A 81 -24.56 9.93 -1.61
N ASP A 82 -24.39 10.32 -0.35
CA ASP A 82 -23.10 10.25 0.36
C ASP A 82 -22.58 8.82 0.41
N SER A 83 -23.45 7.85 0.71
CA SER A 83 -23.08 6.42 0.76
C SER A 83 -22.62 5.91 -0.61
N GLU A 84 -23.29 6.33 -1.70
CA GLU A 84 -22.88 5.99 -3.07
C GLU A 84 -21.54 6.62 -3.44
N ASN A 85 -21.32 7.88 -3.10
CA ASN A 85 -20.04 8.57 -3.33
C ASN A 85 -18.88 7.89 -2.58
N ILE A 86 -19.08 7.49 -1.32
CA ILE A 86 -18.07 6.78 -0.52
C ILE A 86 -17.73 5.45 -1.17
N ARG A 87 -18.71 4.67 -1.63
CA ARG A 87 -18.49 3.40 -2.29
C ARG A 87 -17.70 3.56 -3.59
N MET A 88 -18.10 4.52 -4.45
CA MET A 88 -17.41 4.78 -5.71
C MET A 88 -15.99 5.30 -5.49
N ALA A 89 -15.78 6.18 -4.53
CA ALA A 89 -14.47 6.69 -4.19
C ALA A 89 -13.56 5.57 -3.64
N ALA A 90 -14.09 4.70 -2.77
CA ALA A 90 -13.37 3.53 -2.25
C ALA A 90 -13.03 2.52 -3.35
N LEU A 91 -13.91 2.32 -4.36
CA LEU A 91 -13.60 1.50 -5.53
C LEU A 91 -12.40 2.05 -6.31
N LEU A 92 -12.28 3.37 -6.41
CA LEU A 92 -11.30 4.05 -7.25
C LEU A 92 -10.01 4.45 -6.53
N HIS A 93 -9.89 4.24 -5.20
CA HIS A 93 -8.75 4.73 -4.41
C HIS A 93 -7.39 4.22 -4.89
N ASP A 94 -7.35 3.03 -5.49
CA ASP A 94 -6.13 2.36 -5.95
C ASP A 94 -5.89 2.47 -7.47
N VAL A 95 -6.76 3.17 -8.22
CA VAL A 95 -6.68 3.21 -9.69
C VAL A 95 -5.38 3.81 -10.23
N GLY A 96 -4.69 4.62 -9.42
CA GLY A 96 -3.43 5.27 -9.74
C GLY A 96 -2.18 4.40 -9.57
N HIS A 97 -2.30 3.22 -8.97
CA HIS A 97 -1.13 2.35 -8.81
C HIS A 97 -0.59 1.85 -10.16
N GLY A 98 0.74 1.89 -10.27
CA GLY A 98 1.49 1.33 -11.40
C GLY A 98 1.87 -0.13 -11.20
N PRO A 99 2.61 -0.70 -12.15
CA PRO A 99 3.12 -2.07 -12.06
C PRO A 99 3.91 -2.31 -10.78
N PHE A 100 3.73 -3.47 -10.16
CA PHE A 100 4.36 -3.81 -8.89
C PHE A 100 4.01 -2.86 -7.73
N SER A 101 2.89 -2.13 -7.85
CA SER A 101 2.33 -1.33 -6.74
C SER A 101 3.31 -0.30 -6.16
N HIS A 102 3.60 -0.35 -4.86
CA HIS A 102 4.48 0.62 -4.19
C HIS A 102 5.93 0.63 -4.71
N LEU A 103 6.40 -0.45 -5.38
CA LEU A 103 7.73 -0.45 -5.99
C LEU A 103 7.83 0.55 -7.13
N PHE A 104 6.76 0.65 -7.92
CA PHE A 104 6.72 1.62 -9.01
C PHE A 104 6.71 3.05 -8.49
N GLU A 105 6.08 3.28 -7.35
CA GLU A 105 6.14 4.58 -6.69
C GLU A 105 7.56 4.99 -6.28
N GLU A 106 8.39 4.04 -5.79
CA GLU A 106 9.81 4.31 -5.53
C GLU A 106 10.55 4.74 -6.82
N VAL A 107 10.19 4.18 -7.97
CA VAL A 107 10.75 4.57 -9.27
C VAL A 107 10.28 5.96 -9.69
N LEU A 108 8.98 6.24 -9.56
CA LEU A 108 8.40 7.56 -9.85
C LEU A 108 9.01 8.66 -8.97
N GLN A 109 9.15 8.43 -7.67
CA GLN A 109 9.72 9.41 -6.74
C GLN A 109 11.18 9.75 -7.05
N LYS A 110 11.98 8.77 -7.51
CA LYS A 110 13.37 9.02 -7.93
C LYS A 110 13.46 9.90 -9.17
N LYS A 111 12.46 9.92 -10.03
CA LYS A 111 12.49 10.60 -11.33
C LYS A 111 11.64 11.87 -11.37
N LYS A 112 10.41 11.86 -10.88
CA LYS A 112 9.41 12.91 -11.10
C LYS A 112 8.70 13.42 -9.85
N LYS A 113 8.91 12.82 -8.67
CA LYS A 113 8.25 13.17 -7.40
C LYS A 113 6.71 13.02 -7.41
N ASN A 114 6.11 12.31 -8.37
CA ASN A 114 4.69 12.03 -8.42
C ASN A 114 4.36 10.83 -7.52
N SER A 115 3.21 10.89 -6.84
CA SER A 115 2.64 9.77 -6.09
C SER A 115 1.60 9.01 -6.93
N HIS A 116 1.25 7.80 -6.50
CA HIS A 116 0.11 7.08 -7.09
C HIS A 116 -1.21 7.83 -6.87
N GLU A 117 -1.33 8.62 -5.80
CA GLU A 117 -2.50 9.47 -5.52
C GLU A 117 -2.64 10.59 -6.57
N ASP A 118 -1.54 11.27 -6.91
CA ASP A 118 -1.53 12.30 -7.97
C ASP A 118 -1.95 11.72 -9.31
N ILE A 119 -1.41 10.56 -9.66
CA ILE A 119 -1.74 9.86 -10.90
C ILE A 119 -3.20 9.37 -10.88
N GLY A 120 -3.67 8.84 -9.76
CA GLY A 120 -5.04 8.38 -9.59
C GLY A 120 -6.06 9.51 -9.76
N GLN A 121 -5.79 10.68 -9.19
CA GLN A 121 -6.61 11.86 -9.41
C GLN A 121 -6.69 12.23 -10.89
N ARG A 122 -5.56 12.21 -11.60
CA ARG A 122 -5.51 12.47 -13.04
C ARG A 122 -6.27 11.42 -13.83
N ILE A 123 -6.14 10.14 -13.52
CA ILE A 123 -6.91 9.06 -14.17
C ILE A 123 -8.41 9.30 -14.02
N ILE A 124 -8.89 9.64 -12.81
CA ILE A 124 -10.31 9.94 -12.59
C ILE A 124 -10.75 11.18 -13.38
N LEU A 125 -9.90 12.18 -13.55
CA LEU A 125 -10.27 13.43 -14.20
C LEU A 125 -10.09 13.42 -15.73
N GLU A 126 -9.09 12.68 -16.24
CA GLU A 126 -8.61 12.79 -17.63
C GLU A 126 -8.90 11.54 -18.48
N SER A 127 -9.35 10.41 -17.90
CA SER A 127 -9.64 9.16 -18.63
C SER A 127 -11.14 8.89 -18.76
N GLU A 128 -11.47 7.76 -19.40
CA GLU A 128 -12.84 7.23 -19.51
C GLU A 128 -13.56 7.07 -18.16
N ILE A 129 -12.83 6.88 -17.06
CA ILE A 129 -13.39 6.80 -15.69
C ILE A 129 -14.19 8.08 -15.39
N GLY A 130 -13.64 9.25 -15.71
CA GLY A 130 -14.31 10.53 -15.48
C GLY A 130 -15.59 10.70 -16.33
N ASP A 131 -15.61 10.16 -17.53
CA ASP A 131 -16.77 10.19 -18.41
C ASP A 131 -17.89 9.27 -17.90
N ILE A 132 -17.54 8.07 -17.43
CA ILE A 132 -18.48 7.13 -16.81
C ILE A 132 -19.10 7.75 -15.55
N ILE A 133 -18.29 8.35 -14.67
CA ILE A 133 -18.76 9.03 -13.45
C ILE A 133 -19.76 10.13 -13.79
N LYS A 134 -19.42 10.99 -14.76
CA LYS A 134 -20.28 12.10 -15.19
C LYS A 134 -21.59 11.58 -15.79
N LYS A 135 -21.53 10.56 -16.65
CA LYS A 135 -22.71 9.92 -17.24
C LYS A 135 -23.64 9.32 -16.20
N SER A 136 -23.07 8.79 -15.10
CA SER A 136 -23.84 8.24 -13.97
C SER A 136 -24.39 9.33 -13.02
N GLY A 137 -24.19 10.62 -13.32
CA GLY A 137 -24.73 11.75 -12.57
C GLY A 137 -23.91 12.18 -11.34
N PHE A 138 -22.67 11.71 -11.22
CA PHE A 138 -21.77 12.07 -10.12
C PHE A 138 -20.73 13.13 -10.50
N ASP A 139 -20.22 13.85 -9.50
CA ASP A 139 -19.15 14.83 -9.68
C ASP A 139 -17.78 14.14 -9.63
N LYS A 140 -17.12 14.01 -10.78
CA LYS A 140 -15.80 13.41 -10.89
C LYS A 140 -14.73 14.14 -10.07
N THR A 141 -14.83 15.46 -9.93
CA THR A 141 -13.89 16.27 -9.15
C THR A 141 -14.03 16.00 -7.66
N PHE A 142 -15.27 15.85 -7.19
CA PHE A 142 -15.54 15.47 -5.82
C PHE A 142 -15.04 14.04 -5.53
N LEU A 143 -15.38 13.09 -6.41
CA LEU A 143 -14.93 11.69 -6.25
C LEU A 143 -13.40 11.56 -6.28
N ALA A 144 -12.71 12.27 -7.18
CA ALA A 144 -11.26 12.29 -7.21
C ALA A 144 -10.65 12.79 -5.88
N LYS A 145 -11.21 13.87 -5.31
CA LYS A 145 -10.77 14.36 -4.01
C LYS A 145 -11.09 13.39 -2.87
N LEU A 146 -12.26 12.78 -2.90
CA LEU A 146 -12.69 11.84 -1.85
C LEU A 146 -11.87 10.55 -1.86
N ALA A 147 -11.60 9.99 -3.03
CA ALA A 147 -10.83 8.77 -3.19
C ALA A 147 -9.41 8.87 -2.61
N PHE A 148 -8.81 10.07 -2.67
CA PHE A 148 -7.44 10.32 -2.20
C PHE A 148 -7.37 11.20 -0.94
N GLY A 149 -8.43 11.23 -0.13
CA GLY A 149 -8.41 11.86 1.19
C GLY A 149 -8.37 13.39 1.19
N ASN A 150 -8.66 14.04 0.05
CA ASN A 150 -8.53 15.48 -0.13
C ASN A 150 -9.90 16.21 -0.23
N SER A 151 -11.01 15.55 0.14
CA SER A 151 -12.32 16.20 0.18
C SER A 151 -12.46 17.07 1.43
N LYS A 152 -13.42 18.01 1.39
CA LYS A 152 -13.75 18.85 2.56
C LYS A 152 -14.43 18.10 3.71
N TYR A 153 -14.85 16.86 3.49
CA TYR A 153 -15.55 16.02 4.47
C TYR A 153 -14.56 15.03 5.10
N GLN A 154 -13.93 15.45 6.20
CA GLN A 154 -12.83 14.71 6.79
C GLN A 154 -13.20 13.27 7.16
N PHE A 155 -14.33 13.04 7.86
CA PHE A 155 -14.72 11.68 8.25
C PHE A 155 -15.01 10.76 7.03
N MET A 156 -15.47 11.32 5.90
CA MET A 156 -15.65 10.54 4.67
C MET A 156 -14.30 10.12 4.07
N ASN A 157 -13.30 11.01 4.10
CA ASN A 157 -11.93 10.68 3.71
C ASN A 157 -11.38 9.56 4.60
N GLU A 158 -11.62 9.62 5.91
CA GLU A 158 -11.11 8.68 6.91
C GLU A 158 -11.77 7.29 6.82
N ILE A 159 -12.99 7.18 6.25
CA ILE A 159 -13.61 5.89 5.92
C ILE A 159 -12.81 5.16 4.84
N ILE A 160 -12.23 5.88 3.88
CA ILE A 160 -11.50 5.30 2.75
C ILE A 160 -10.03 5.08 3.13
N SER A 161 -9.36 6.10 3.68
CA SER A 161 -7.93 6.08 4.00
C SER A 161 -7.67 6.63 5.40
N GLY A 162 -6.95 5.89 6.22
CA GLY A 162 -6.64 6.28 7.62
C GLY A 162 -6.59 5.10 8.57
N GLY A 163 -6.57 5.39 9.86
CA GLY A 163 -6.42 4.36 10.92
C GLY A 163 -7.64 3.46 11.14
N LEU A 164 -8.82 3.89 10.70
CA LEU A 164 -10.08 3.12 10.76
C LEU A 164 -10.64 2.87 9.35
N SER A 165 -9.78 2.88 8.34
CA SER A 165 -10.20 2.86 6.94
C SER A 165 -10.60 1.48 6.44
N ALA A 166 -11.49 1.50 5.46
CA ALA A 166 -11.90 0.32 4.69
C ALA A 166 -10.71 -0.32 3.95
N ASP A 167 -9.80 0.51 3.40
CA ASP A 167 -8.56 0.08 2.78
C ASP A 167 -7.75 -0.81 3.74
N MET A 168 -7.45 -0.32 4.96
CA MET A 168 -6.68 -1.07 5.95
C MET A 168 -7.37 -2.37 6.36
N MET A 169 -8.67 -2.35 6.55
CA MET A 169 -9.42 -3.54 6.94
C MET A 169 -9.38 -4.61 5.84
N ASP A 170 -9.56 -4.23 4.57
CA ASP A 170 -9.51 -5.20 3.47
C ASP A 170 -8.11 -5.77 3.27
N TYR A 171 -7.07 -4.91 3.13
CA TYR A 171 -5.76 -5.45 2.82
C TYR A 171 -5.19 -6.35 3.94
N LEU A 172 -5.44 -6.04 5.21
CA LEU A 172 -4.97 -6.91 6.29
C LEU A 172 -5.59 -8.31 6.20
N LEU A 173 -6.90 -8.39 5.98
CA LEU A 173 -7.58 -9.66 5.84
C LEU A 173 -7.15 -10.41 4.57
N ARG A 174 -7.13 -9.71 3.45
CA ARG A 174 -6.83 -10.27 2.12
C ARG A 174 -5.38 -10.74 2.02
N ASP A 175 -4.43 -9.89 2.40
CA ASP A 175 -3.02 -10.24 2.41
C ASP A 175 -2.75 -11.42 3.36
N GLY A 176 -3.36 -11.42 4.55
CA GLY A 176 -3.27 -12.53 5.49
C GLY A 176 -3.77 -13.84 4.90
N TYR A 177 -4.94 -13.82 4.26
CA TYR A 177 -5.52 -15.00 3.62
C TYR A 177 -4.61 -15.54 2.50
N PHE A 178 -4.21 -14.69 1.55
CA PHE A 178 -3.45 -15.12 0.39
C PHE A 178 -1.97 -15.44 0.68
N THR A 179 -1.39 -14.86 1.73
CA THR A 179 -0.04 -15.24 2.17
C THR A 179 -0.03 -16.46 3.10
N GLY A 180 -1.17 -16.80 3.70
CA GLY A 180 -1.27 -17.80 4.77
C GLY A 180 -0.71 -17.30 6.11
N ALA A 181 -0.56 -15.99 6.30
CA ALA A 181 -0.10 -15.40 7.55
C ALA A 181 -1.27 -15.33 8.55
N GLU A 182 -1.25 -16.17 9.58
CA GLU A 182 -2.33 -16.29 10.57
C GLU A 182 -2.53 -15.04 11.44
N HIS A 183 -1.66 -14.05 11.32
CA HIS A 183 -1.67 -12.83 12.13
C HIS A 183 -2.77 -11.83 11.74
N ALA A 184 -3.45 -12.03 10.63
CA ALA A 184 -4.40 -11.07 10.05
C ALA A 184 -5.87 -11.31 10.46
N LYS A 185 -6.12 -11.99 11.57
CA LYS A 185 -7.47 -12.18 12.09
C LYS A 185 -7.91 -10.93 12.85
N VAL A 186 -8.73 -10.10 12.21
CA VAL A 186 -9.29 -8.88 12.78
C VAL A 186 -10.81 -8.95 12.79
N ASP A 187 -11.43 -8.60 13.91
CA ASP A 187 -12.88 -8.41 14.00
C ASP A 187 -13.26 -7.02 13.45
N PHE A 188 -13.18 -6.88 12.13
CA PHE A 188 -13.49 -5.62 11.45
C PHE A 188 -14.96 -5.25 11.54
N MET A 189 -15.86 -6.22 11.61
CA MET A 189 -17.31 -5.96 11.77
C MET A 189 -17.59 -5.25 13.08
N ARG A 190 -16.92 -5.63 14.17
CA ARG A 190 -17.02 -4.93 15.45
C ARG A 190 -16.57 -3.47 15.32
N ILE A 191 -15.49 -3.22 14.60
CA ILE A 191 -15.02 -1.85 14.35
C ILE A 191 -16.06 -1.08 13.54
N ILE A 192 -16.53 -1.62 12.40
CA ILE A 192 -17.51 -0.96 11.53
C ILE A 192 -18.79 -0.58 12.28
N HIS A 193 -19.38 -1.51 13.03
CA HIS A 193 -20.61 -1.24 13.79
C HIS A 193 -20.42 -0.22 14.92
N SER A 194 -19.18 -0.02 15.34
CA SER A 194 -18.80 0.92 16.41
C SER A 194 -18.33 2.28 15.88
N LEU A 195 -18.30 2.50 14.54
CA LEU A 195 -17.97 3.79 13.95
C LEU A 195 -19.01 4.86 14.33
N ASP A 196 -18.50 6.06 14.57
CA ASP A 196 -19.29 7.25 14.88
C ASP A 196 -18.61 8.49 14.29
N VAL A 197 -19.22 9.66 14.41
CA VAL A 197 -18.64 10.93 13.98
C VAL A 197 -18.65 11.92 15.14
N HIS A 198 -17.50 12.54 15.40
CA HIS A 198 -17.36 13.62 16.37
C HIS A 198 -16.52 14.75 15.75
N ASP A 199 -17.00 15.98 15.86
CA ASP A 199 -16.34 17.19 15.31
C ASP A 199 -15.89 17.01 13.85
N LYS A 200 -16.75 16.41 13.02
CA LYS A 200 -16.51 16.13 11.60
C LYS A 200 -15.37 15.13 11.32
N LYS A 201 -14.89 14.45 12.34
CA LYS A 201 -13.88 13.37 12.26
C LYS A 201 -14.52 12.03 12.53
N LEU A 202 -13.96 10.97 11.96
CA LEU A 202 -14.36 9.59 12.27
C LEU A 202 -13.94 9.24 13.69
N SER A 203 -14.83 8.62 14.42
CA SER A 203 -14.59 8.21 15.81
C SER A 203 -15.05 6.77 16.02
N LEU A 204 -14.60 6.18 17.11
CA LEU A 204 -14.89 4.79 17.47
C LEU A 204 -15.56 4.74 18.84
N ASP A 205 -16.62 3.96 18.98
CA ASP A 205 -17.15 3.65 20.31
C ASP A 205 -16.10 2.92 21.15
N LYS A 206 -15.90 3.36 22.39
CA LYS A 206 -14.88 2.84 23.31
C LYS A 206 -14.98 1.31 23.50
N SER A 207 -16.17 0.74 23.37
CA SER A 207 -16.37 -0.71 23.49
C SER A 207 -15.64 -1.52 22.42
N ALA A 208 -15.25 -0.90 21.30
CA ALA A 208 -14.49 -1.53 20.23
C ALA A 208 -12.98 -1.25 20.28
N LEU A 209 -12.48 -0.59 21.33
CA LEU A 209 -11.06 -0.27 21.45
C LEU A 209 -10.16 -1.52 21.34
N HIS A 210 -10.56 -2.65 21.94
CA HIS A 210 -9.79 -3.89 21.84
C HIS A 210 -9.72 -4.45 20.42
N SER A 211 -10.79 -4.30 19.62
CA SER A 211 -10.75 -4.71 18.20
C SER A 211 -9.81 -3.82 17.39
N PHE A 212 -9.77 -2.52 17.69
CA PHE A 212 -8.82 -1.60 17.11
C PHE A 212 -7.36 -1.94 17.50
N GLU A 213 -7.08 -2.19 18.78
CA GLU A 213 -5.76 -2.64 19.24
C GLU A 213 -5.32 -3.92 18.51
N SER A 214 -6.21 -4.90 18.39
CA SER A 214 -5.95 -6.15 17.67
C SER A 214 -5.64 -5.91 16.19
N MET A 215 -6.33 -4.97 15.54
CA MET A 215 -6.06 -4.58 14.16
C MET A 215 -4.66 -3.93 14.02
N MET A 216 -4.26 -3.06 14.95
CA MET A 216 -2.93 -2.44 14.94
C MET A 216 -1.81 -3.47 15.17
N ILE A 217 -2.03 -4.44 16.07
CA ILE A 217 -1.08 -5.55 16.30
C ILE A 217 -0.98 -6.42 15.05
N SER A 218 -2.11 -6.78 14.45
CA SER A 218 -2.17 -7.55 13.21
C SER A 218 -1.37 -6.85 12.10
N ARG A 219 -1.59 -5.56 11.90
CA ARG A 219 -0.83 -4.75 10.95
C ARG A 219 0.68 -4.81 11.22
N TYR A 220 1.10 -4.58 12.47
CA TYR A 220 2.51 -4.64 12.83
C TYR A 220 3.14 -6.00 12.52
N GLN A 221 2.42 -7.08 12.83
CA GLN A 221 2.89 -8.44 12.55
C GLN A 221 2.98 -8.71 11.03
N MET A 222 1.99 -8.26 10.24
CA MET A 222 2.03 -8.37 8.79
C MET A 222 3.21 -7.61 8.19
N PHE A 223 3.55 -6.42 8.72
CA PHE A 223 4.74 -5.67 8.30
C PHE A 223 6.01 -6.47 8.53
N LYS A 224 6.18 -7.09 9.70
CA LYS A 224 7.37 -7.90 10.00
C LYS A 224 7.44 -9.19 9.20
N ALA A 225 6.33 -9.91 9.10
CA ALA A 225 6.30 -11.24 8.52
C ALA A 225 6.28 -11.19 6.98
N VAL A 226 5.53 -10.27 6.38
CA VAL A 226 5.24 -10.25 4.94
C VAL A 226 5.93 -9.07 4.25
N TYR A 227 5.52 -7.83 4.56
CA TYR A 227 5.93 -6.66 3.78
C TYR A 227 7.42 -6.34 3.91
N PHE A 228 8.01 -6.56 5.10
CA PHE A 228 9.45 -6.40 5.33
C PHE A 228 10.23 -7.72 5.35
N HIS A 229 9.64 -8.81 4.86
CA HIS A 229 10.38 -10.06 4.77
C HIS A 229 11.61 -9.89 3.87
N LYS A 230 12.81 -10.20 4.39
CA LYS A 230 14.09 -9.93 3.70
C LYS A 230 14.20 -10.51 2.29
N THR A 231 13.56 -11.65 2.02
CA THR A 231 13.58 -12.26 0.67
C THR A 231 12.56 -11.62 -0.25
N VAL A 232 11.40 -11.17 0.26
CA VAL A 232 10.45 -10.36 -0.51
C VAL A 232 11.16 -9.07 -0.94
N ARG A 233 11.75 -8.35 0.00
CA ARG A 233 12.45 -7.10 -0.28
C ARG A 233 13.66 -7.28 -1.21
N SER A 234 14.32 -8.43 -1.17
CA SER A 234 15.37 -8.78 -2.14
C SER A 234 14.85 -8.77 -3.58
N ALA A 235 13.71 -9.41 -3.83
CA ALA A 235 13.07 -9.42 -5.13
C ALA A 235 12.64 -8.02 -5.59
N GLU A 236 12.12 -7.24 -4.66
CA GLU A 236 11.68 -5.86 -4.90
C GLU A 236 12.84 -4.93 -5.27
N VAL A 237 13.96 -5.01 -4.54
CA VAL A 237 15.18 -4.24 -4.86
C VAL A 237 15.69 -4.56 -6.27
N MET A 238 15.62 -5.83 -6.70
CA MET A 238 15.99 -6.22 -8.07
C MET A 238 15.11 -5.56 -9.11
N LEU A 239 13.78 -5.56 -8.91
CA LEU A 239 12.83 -4.93 -9.82
C LEU A 239 12.98 -3.42 -9.86
N ILE A 240 13.11 -2.76 -8.70
CA ILE A 240 13.32 -1.30 -8.63
C ILE A 240 14.57 -0.92 -9.42
N GLN A 241 15.69 -1.61 -9.19
CA GLN A 241 16.93 -1.32 -9.91
C GLN A 241 16.79 -1.57 -11.42
N ALA A 242 16.14 -2.67 -11.83
CA ALA A 242 15.90 -2.95 -13.24
C ALA A 242 15.06 -1.86 -13.91
N MET A 243 13.97 -1.43 -13.26
CA MET A 243 13.11 -0.36 -13.79
C MET A 243 13.82 0.99 -13.85
N VAL A 244 14.60 1.36 -12.82
CA VAL A 244 15.34 2.63 -12.77
C VAL A 244 16.40 2.69 -13.87
N LEU A 245 17.12 1.60 -14.12
CA LEU A 245 18.15 1.53 -15.17
C LEU A 245 17.57 1.53 -16.58
N ALA A 246 16.37 1.00 -16.76
CA ALA A 246 15.70 0.89 -18.06
C ALA A 246 14.70 2.01 -18.35
N ASP A 247 14.45 2.91 -17.40
CA ASP A 247 13.39 3.93 -17.50
C ASP A 247 13.50 4.79 -18.76
N SER A 248 14.70 5.25 -19.09
CA SER A 248 14.93 6.08 -20.29
C SER A 248 14.66 5.36 -21.61
N GLU A 249 14.83 4.04 -21.66
CA GLU A 249 14.55 3.23 -22.86
C GLU A 249 13.08 2.81 -22.94
N LEU A 250 12.47 2.51 -21.79
CA LEU A 250 11.11 1.97 -21.73
C LEU A 250 10.02 3.03 -21.51
N GLY A 251 10.39 4.26 -21.11
CA GLY A 251 9.46 5.34 -20.82
C GLY A 251 8.50 5.01 -19.67
N LEU A 252 8.99 4.30 -18.63
CA LEU A 252 8.12 3.84 -17.53
C LEU A 252 7.53 5.01 -16.73
N THR A 253 8.31 6.08 -16.52
CA THR A 253 7.87 7.29 -15.78
C THR A 253 7.23 8.33 -16.71
N THR A 254 6.28 7.89 -17.54
CA THR A 254 5.54 8.77 -18.45
C THR A 254 4.55 9.68 -17.71
N ASP A 255 4.34 10.91 -18.25
CA ASP A 255 3.25 11.80 -17.81
C ASP A 255 1.97 11.61 -18.61
N ASP A 256 2.03 10.85 -19.70
CA ASP A 256 0.87 10.53 -20.51
C ASP A 256 0.01 9.46 -19.84
N ILE A 257 -1.22 9.84 -19.48
CA ILE A 257 -2.16 8.94 -18.78
C ILE A 257 -2.57 7.75 -19.66
N GLU A 258 -2.71 7.93 -20.96
CA GLU A 258 -3.10 6.83 -21.87
C GLU A 258 -2.00 5.76 -21.89
N SER A 259 -0.74 6.15 -21.99
CA SER A 259 0.39 5.23 -21.90
C SER A 259 0.53 4.60 -20.50
N TYR A 260 0.29 5.38 -19.45
CA TYR A 260 0.38 4.90 -18.07
C TYR A 260 -0.63 3.79 -17.77
N VAL A 261 -1.88 3.95 -18.19
CA VAL A 261 -2.93 2.95 -17.93
C VAL A 261 -2.78 1.66 -18.78
N GLN A 262 -1.84 1.61 -19.71
CA GLN A 262 -1.48 0.36 -20.40
C GLN A 262 -0.47 -0.50 -19.62
N MET A 263 0.22 0.08 -18.62
CA MET A 263 1.28 -0.62 -17.91
C MET A 263 0.72 -1.62 -16.89
N THR A 264 1.21 -2.86 -16.94
CA THR A 264 0.90 -3.95 -16.01
C THR A 264 2.18 -4.66 -15.59
N ASP A 265 2.12 -5.48 -14.54
CA ASP A 265 3.28 -6.25 -14.06
C ASP A 265 3.88 -7.10 -15.18
N GLU A 266 3.03 -7.83 -15.92
CA GLU A 266 3.45 -8.71 -17.00
C GLU A 266 4.08 -7.95 -18.16
N LEU A 267 3.51 -6.80 -18.53
CA LEU A 267 4.04 -5.97 -19.61
C LEU A 267 5.42 -5.45 -19.26
N VAL A 268 5.60 -4.93 -18.06
CA VAL A 268 6.88 -4.34 -17.64
C VAL A 268 7.95 -5.40 -17.49
N ILE A 269 7.65 -6.55 -16.85
CA ILE A 269 8.66 -7.62 -16.75
C ILE A 269 9.03 -8.19 -18.12
N SER A 270 8.07 -8.35 -19.02
CA SER A 270 8.33 -8.79 -20.39
C SER A 270 9.24 -7.83 -21.14
N LYS A 271 8.98 -6.52 -21.06
CA LYS A 271 9.84 -5.49 -21.66
C LYS A 271 11.25 -5.52 -21.07
N LEU A 272 11.39 -5.62 -19.74
CA LEU A 272 12.69 -5.68 -19.07
C LEU A 272 13.52 -6.89 -19.49
N VAL A 273 12.91 -8.07 -19.59
CA VAL A 273 13.60 -9.32 -19.99
C VAL A 273 14.00 -9.30 -21.47
N SER A 274 13.20 -8.66 -22.30
CA SER A 274 13.46 -8.57 -23.75
C SER A 274 14.35 -7.37 -24.15
N LEU A 275 14.85 -6.58 -23.20
CA LEU A 275 15.73 -5.44 -23.49
C LEU A 275 16.95 -5.87 -24.33
N GLU A 276 17.24 -5.07 -25.36
CA GLU A 276 18.51 -5.17 -26.06
C GLU A 276 19.63 -4.52 -25.22
N PRO A 277 20.72 -5.25 -24.92
CA PRO A 277 21.80 -4.74 -24.03
C PRO A 277 22.73 -3.76 -24.76
N LYS A 278 22.19 -2.65 -25.25
CA LYS A 278 22.91 -1.59 -25.99
C LYS A 278 24.02 -0.92 -25.18
N ASN A 279 23.88 -0.90 -23.86
CA ASN A 279 24.85 -0.32 -22.92
C ASN A 279 24.90 -1.16 -21.63
N THR A 280 25.77 -0.75 -20.69
CA THR A 280 25.97 -1.45 -19.41
C THR A 280 24.71 -1.44 -18.55
N ASP A 281 23.97 -0.30 -18.50
CA ASP A 281 22.79 -0.18 -17.69
C ASP A 281 21.65 -1.05 -18.16
N LEU A 282 21.37 -1.09 -19.46
CA LEU A 282 20.34 -1.93 -20.04
C LEU A 282 20.69 -3.43 -19.93
N ARG A 283 21.98 -3.78 -20.06
CA ARG A 283 22.46 -5.15 -19.81
C ARG A 283 22.18 -5.58 -18.37
N ARG A 284 22.47 -4.70 -17.40
CA ARG A 284 22.24 -4.95 -15.98
C ARG A 284 20.77 -4.99 -15.64
N ALA A 285 19.96 -4.09 -16.19
CA ALA A 285 18.50 -4.10 -16.03
C ALA A 285 17.89 -5.43 -16.48
N ARG A 286 18.25 -5.86 -17.70
CA ARG A 286 17.81 -7.16 -18.24
C ARG A 286 18.26 -8.32 -17.35
N GLN A 287 19.52 -8.33 -16.92
CA GLN A 287 20.05 -9.41 -16.08
C GLN A 287 19.27 -9.52 -14.77
N LEU A 288 19.02 -8.39 -14.08
CA LEU A 288 18.24 -8.37 -12.84
C LEU A 288 16.80 -8.86 -13.05
N ALA A 289 16.17 -8.50 -14.17
CA ALA A 289 14.82 -8.96 -14.51
C ALA A 289 14.76 -10.47 -14.81
N VAL A 290 15.74 -11.00 -15.56
CA VAL A 290 15.85 -12.44 -15.82
C VAL A 290 16.11 -13.21 -14.52
N GLU A 291 17.06 -12.74 -13.70
CA GLU A 291 17.36 -13.35 -12.39
C GLU A 291 16.16 -13.33 -11.44
N TYR A 292 15.34 -12.25 -11.47
CA TYR A 292 14.07 -12.18 -10.74
C TYR A 292 13.10 -13.26 -11.23
N GLN A 293 12.87 -13.37 -12.54
CA GLN A 293 11.98 -14.39 -13.13
C GLN A 293 12.43 -15.82 -12.79
N GLU A 294 13.74 -16.09 -12.83
CA GLU A 294 14.33 -17.39 -12.50
C GLU A 294 14.44 -17.64 -10.99
N ARG A 295 13.96 -16.69 -10.16
CA ARG A 295 14.08 -16.71 -8.71
C ARG A 295 15.53 -16.83 -8.21
N LYS A 296 16.49 -16.29 -8.93
CA LYS A 296 17.90 -16.16 -8.54
C LYS A 296 18.11 -14.88 -7.70
N LEU A 297 17.42 -14.80 -6.58
CA LEU A 297 17.33 -13.60 -5.77
C LEU A 297 18.64 -13.26 -5.03
N LEU A 298 18.89 -11.97 -4.83
CA LEU A 298 19.98 -11.45 -4.02
C LEU A 298 19.90 -12.03 -2.59
N LYS A 299 21.04 -12.06 -1.90
CA LYS A 299 21.15 -12.53 -0.53
C LYS A 299 21.31 -11.35 0.42
N CYS A 300 20.43 -11.26 1.41
CA CYS A 300 20.61 -10.34 2.52
C CYS A 300 21.83 -10.81 3.31
N VAL A 301 22.83 -9.95 3.43
CA VAL A 301 24.09 -10.22 4.11
C VAL A 301 24.26 -9.38 5.36
N TYR A 302 23.46 -8.33 5.50
CA TYR A 302 23.41 -7.49 6.67
C TYR A 302 22.01 -6.96 6.88
N GLU A 303 21.53 -6.91 8.13
CA GLU A 303 20.26 -6.31 8.51
C GLU A 303 20.41 -5.61 9.85
N LYS A 304 19.93 -4.37 9.95
CA LYS A 304 19.86 -3.63 11.20
C LYS A 304 18.55 -2.89 11.29
N ILE A 305 17.84 -3.12 12.38
CA ILE A 305 16.56 -2.46 12.68
C ILE A 305 16.83 -1.30 13.63
N PHE A 306 16.31 -0.13 13.30
CA PHE A 306 16.40 1.06 14.12
C PHE A 306 15.01 1.39 14.67
N THR A 307 14.87 1.46 15.97
CA THR A 307 13.60 1.75 16.67
C THR A 307 13.30 3.25 16.81
N ARG A 308 14.19 4.12 16.34
CA ARG A 308 14.01 5.59 16.28
C ARG A 308 14.78 6.15 15.09
N PRO A 309 14.42 7.33 14.56
CA PRO A 309 15.14 7.95 13.47
C PRO A 309 16.55 8.35 13.93
N ARG A 310 17.44 7.38 14.06
CA ARG A 310 18.87 7.58 14.40
C ARG A 310 19.77 7.58 13.17
N MET A 311 19.23 7.26 12.00
CA MET A 311 19.99 7.47 10.77
C MET A 311 20.02 8.96 10.48
N GLY A 312 21.06 9.65 10.95
CA GLY A 312 21.53 10.87 10.30
C GLY A 312 21.58 10.61 8.79
N LYS A 313 21.69 11.65 7.97
CA LYS A 313 21.75 11.52 6.50
C LYS A 313 22.89 10.58 6.09
N VAL A 314 22.67 9.26 6.15
CA VAL A 314 23.58 8.27 5.58
C VAL A 314 23.49 8.44 4.08
N ASN A 315 24.60 8.83 3.48
CA ASN A 315 24.70 8.82 2.02
C ASN A 315 24.79 7.35 1.58
N ILE A 316 23.71 6.85 0.98
CA ILE A 316 23.63 5.45 0.55
C ILE A 316 24.70 5.13 -0.50
N ALA A 317 25.03 6.08 -1.38
CA ALA A 317 26.05 5.89 -2.41
C ALA A 317 27.46 5.77 -1.80
N ASP A 318 27.78 6.60 -0.80
CA ASP A 318 29.07 6.53 -0.12
C ASP A 318 29.20 5.20 0.62
N LEU A 319 28.16 4.76 1.32
CA LEU A 319 28.14 3.49 2.03
C LEU A 319 28.29 2.29 1.07
N GLN A 320 27.59 2.32 -0.06
CA GLN A 320 27.68 1.29 -1.11
C GLN A 320 29.13 1.18 -1.63
N ASN A 321 29.73 2.31 -1.97
CA ASN A 321 31.12 2.40 -2.46
C ASN A 321 32.13 1.90 -1.40
N GLU A 322 31.95 2.27 -0.14
CA GLU A 322 32.83 1.85 0.96
C GLU A 322 32.79 0.32 1.16
N ILE A 323 31.57 -0.27 1.17
CA ILE A 323 31.40 -1.73 1.28
C ILE A 323 31.99 -2.42 0.06
N ALA A 324 31.77 -1.91 -1.15
CA ALA A 324 32.29 -2.47 -2.39
C ALA A 324 33.82 -2.50 -2.39
N LYS A 325 34.46 -1.37 -2.08
CA LYS A 325 35.92 -1.26 -1.97
C LYS A 325 36.51 -2.23 -0.96
N ARG A 326 35.91 -2.31 0.24
CA ARG A 326 36.42 -3.18 1.31
C ARG A 326 36.24 -4.66 1.00
N SER A 327 35.14 -5.01 0.36
CA SER A 327 34.86 -6.41 -0.06
C SER A 327 35.63 -6.81 -1.33
N LYS A 328 36.25 -5.87 -2.03
CA LYS A 328 36.87 -6.06 -3.37
C LYS A 328 35.88 -6.65 -4.38
N VAL A 329 34.67 -6.13 -4.36
CA VAL A 329 33.58 -6.49 -5.27
C VAL A 329 33.17 -5.24 -6.03
N ASP A 330 32.70 -5.40 -7.26
CA ASP A 330 32.19 -4.28 -8.05
C ASP A 330 31.03 -3.58 -7.32
N GLU A 331 31.00 -2.25 -7.34
CA GLU A 331 29.96 -1.46 -6.65
C GLU A 331 28.56 -1.88 -7.10
N SER A 332 28.42 -2.25 -8.35
CA SER A 332 27.16 -2.70 -8.93
C SER A 332 26.63 -4.01 -8.33
N GLU A 333 27.41 -4.77 -7.60
CA GLU A 333 27.07 -6.02 -6.93
C GLU A 333 26.67 -5.83 -5.48
N VAL A 334 26.75 -4.62 -4.94
CA VAL A 334 26.35 -4.26 -3.58
C VAL A 334 25.08 -3.44 -3.65
N PHE A 335 24.00 -3.90 -3.03
CA PHE A 335 22.73 -3.21 -3.02
C PHE A 335 22.38 -2.82 -1.58
N ILE A 336 22.10 -1.55 -1.36
CA ILE A 336 21.69 -1.04 -0.06
C ILE A 336 20.23 -0.67 -0.14
N ASP A 337 19.46 -1.22 0.78
CA ASP A 337 18.05 -0.95 0.95
C ASP A 337 17.81 -0.30 2.32
N VAL A 338 17.11 0.83 2.32
CA VAL A 338 16.67 1.51 3.54
C VAL A 338 15.16 1.66 3.46
N SER A 339 14.48 0.75 4.12
CA SER A 339 13.02 0.82 4.22
C SER A 339 12.63 1.75 5.37
N LYS A 340 11.83 2.77 5.05
CA LYS A 340 11.29 3.73 6.02
C LYS A 340 9.77 3.67 5.97
N THR A 341 9.16 3.12 6.99
CA THR A 341 7.70 3.12 7.06
C THR A 341 7.25 3.30 8.52
N PRO A 342 6.28 4.18 8.80
CA PRO A 342 5.70 4.26 10.11
C PRO A 342 5.01 2.93 10.43
N SER A 343 5.32 2.35 11.59
CA SER A 343 4.70 1.10 12.04
C SER A 343 3.18 1.21 12.18
N ILE A 344 2.67 2.43 12.39
CA ILE A 344 1.24 2.74 12.51
C ILE A 344 0.98 4.09 11.83
N PRO A 345 0.51 4.12 10.58
CA PRO A 345 -0.01 5.34 9.99
C PRO A 345 -1.48 5.50 10.38
N LEU A 346 -1.80 6.52 11.12
CA LEU A 346 -3.18 6.85 11.50
C LEU A 346 -3.73 8.06 10.77
N ALA A 347 -2.87 8.86 10.19
CA ALA A 347 -3.29 10.02 9.43
C ALA A 347 -2.82 9.94 7.98
N PRO A 348 -3.66 10.34 7.01
CA PRO A 348 -3.27 10.45 5.59
C PRO A 348 -2.15 11.48 5.39
N SER A 349 -1.96 12.41 6.30
CA SER A 349 -0.92 13.44 6.20
C SER A 349 0.04 13.43 7.39
N LYS A 350 1.33 13.70 7.13
CA LYS A 350 2.42 13.79 8.12
C LYS A 350 2.23 14.87 9.21
N LYS A 351 1.11 15.63 9.20
CA LYS A 351 0.88 16.79 10.06
C LYS A 351 -0.19 16.59 11.12
N GLU A 352 -0.94 15.50 11.10
CA GLU A 352 -2.00 15.26 12.07
C GLU A 352 -1.51 14.42 13.25
N SER A 353 -2.04 14.73 14.45
CA SER A 353 -1.72 13.99 15.67
C SER A 353 -2.12 12.51 15.49
N GLN A 354 -1.23 11.62 15.87
CA GLN A 354 -1.51 10.18 15.87
C GLN A 354 -2.42 9.87 17.07
N SER A 355 -3.71 10.16 16.91
CA SER A 355 -4.75 9.95 17.92
C SER A 355 -5.99 9.32 17.32
N ILE A 356 -6.75 8.63 18.13
CA ILE A 356 -8.09 8.13 17.81
C ILE A 356 -9.11 8.87 18.67
N ILE A 357 -10.24 9.25 18.07
CA ILE A 357 -11.34 9.82 18.84
C ILE A 357 -12.21 8.68 19.34
N LEU A 358 -12.35 8.56 20.64
CA LEU A 358 -13.22 7.60 21.29
C LEU A 358 -14.50 8.28 21.76
N THR A 359 -15.64 7.63 21.53
CA THR A 359 -16.94 8.05 22.02
C THR A 359 -17.45 7.08 23.07
N THR A 360 -18.14 7.60 24.09
CA THR A 360 -18.81 6.79 25.10
C THR A 360 -20.21 7.32 25.32
N LYS A 361 -21.16 6.41 25.54
CA LYS A 361 -22.52 6.76 25.96
C LYS A 361 -22.74 6.24 27.36
N LYS A 362 -22.94 7.13 28.32
CA LYS A 362 -23.31 6.79 29.70
C LYS A 362 -24.83 6.92 29.88
N GLY A 363 -25.56 5.80 29.83
CA GLY A 363 -27.02 5.78 29.98
C GLY A 363 -27.73 6.56 28.86
N GLU A 364 -28.77 7.34 29.22
CA GLU A 364 -29.52 8.21 28.30
C GLU A 364 -28.90 9.60 28.13
N GLY A 365 -27.73 9.87 28.72
CA GLY A 365 -27.03 11.14 28.65
C GLY A 365 -26.41 11.40 27.27
N PRO A 366 -25.89 12.65 27.05
CA PRO A 366 -25.16 12.99 25.84
C PRO A 366 -23.91 12.11 25.70
N LYS A 367 -23.51 11.84 24.44
CA LYS A 367 -22.25 11.14 24.15
C LYS A 367 -21.08 12.02 24.62
N GLU A 368 -20.22 11.44 25.43
CA GLU A 368 -18.93 12.03 25.78
C GLU A 368 -17.90 11.56 24.73
N SER A 369 -16.99 12.41 24.34
CA SER A 369 -15.88 12.08 23.45
C SER A 369 -14.58 12.58 24.01
N TYR A 370 -13.50 11.87 23.73
CA TYR A 370 -12.15 12.28 24.04
C TYR A 370 -11.17 11.77 22.99
N GLU A 371 -10.18 12.57 22.72
CA GLU A 371 -9.08 12.20 21.83
C GLU A 371 -8.06 11.40 22.64
N LEU A 372 -7.78 10.15 22.20
CA LEU A 372 -6.81 9.27 22.82
C LEU A 372 -5.57 9.20 21.93
N PRO A 373 -4.43 9.75 22.35
CA PRO A 373 -3.18 9.58 21.65
C PRO A 373 -2.80 8.09 21.58
N ILE A 374 -2.30 7.65 20.45
CA ILE A 374 -1.87 6.26 20.25
C ILE A 374 -0.77 5.85 21.21
N SER A 375 0.09 6.81 21.58
CA SER A 375 1.11 6.61 22.59
C SER A 375 0.55 6.28 23.98
N GLU A 376 -0.73 6.55 24.22
CA GLU A 376 -1.42 6.24 25.47
C GLU A 376 -2.18 4.91 25.44
N ILE A 377 -2.24 4.24 24.27
CA ILE A 377 -2.76 2.87 24.13
C ILE A 377 -1.60 1.91 24.40
N PRO A 378 -1.53 1.18 25.54
CA PRO A 378 -0.31 0.50 25.98
C PRO A 378 0.27 -0.48 24.96
N LEU A 379 -0.55 -1.35 24.38
CA LEU A 379 -0.10 -2.32 23.38
C LEU A 379 0.33 -1.65 22.08
N VAL A 380 -0.40 -0.63 21.65
CA VAL A 380 -0.10 0.11 20.43
C VAL A 380 1.14 0.97 20.60
N SER A 381 1.32 1.60 21.77
CA SER A 381 2.51 2.39 22.07
C SER A 381 3.79 1.56 22.07
N ALA A 382 3.71 0.31 22.55
CA ALA A 382 4.87 -0.61 22.54
C ALA A 382 5.34 -0.97 21.13
N ILE A 383 4.43 -1.00 20.14
CA ILE A 383 4.73 -1.28 18.74
C ILE A 383 4.78 -0.02 17.87
N SER A 384 4.43 1.15 18.45
CA SER A 384 4.47 2.42 17.73
C SER A 384 5.92 2.88 17.55
N GLY A 385 6.22 3.38 16.36
CA GLY A 385 7.53 3.92 16.03
C GLY A 385 7.82 3.74 14.55
N PHE A 386 8.96 4.27 14.12
CA PHE A 386 9.47 3.97 12.79
C PHE A 386 10.26 2.67 12.87
N MET A 387 9.98 1.74 11.97
CA MET A 387 10.84 0.59 11.71
C MET A 387 11.74 0.95 10.52
N ASP A 388 12.80 1.67 10.80
CA ASP A 388 13.84 1.89 9.80
C ASP A 388 14.71 0.63 9.73
N ILE A 389 14.72 -0.02 8.58
CA ILE A 389 15.52 -1.22 8.35
C ILE A 389 16.57 -0.90 7.29
N LEU A 390 17.83 -1.01 7.68
CA LEU A 390 18.95 -1.00 6.75
C LEU A 390 19.32 -2.43 6.39
N ARG A 391 19.36 -2.74 5.10
CA ARG A 391 19.80 -4.03 4.58
C ARG A 391 20.86 -3.85 3.51
N VAL A 392 21.80 -4.79 3.51
CA VAL A 392 22.79 -4.95 2.43
C VAL A 392 22.52 -6.27 1.72
N TYR A 393 22.40 -6.19 0.39
CA TYR A 393 22.18 -7.36 -0.45
C TYR A 393 23.32 -7.51 -1.46
N THR A 394 23.57 -8.75 -1.88
CA THR A 394 24.51 -9.07 -2.95
C THR A 394 24.16 -10.40 -3.61
N ARG A 395 24.77 -10.74 -4.74
CA ARG A 395 24.64 -12.08 -5.35
C ARG A 395 25.32 -13.15 -4.47
N LYS A 396 24.82 -14.40 -4.56
CA LYS A 396 25.25 -15.53 -3.75
C LYS A 396 26.78 -15.73 -3.75
N GLN A 397 27.44 -15.51 -4.86
CA GLN A 397 28.88 -15.70 -5.03
C GLN A 397 29.72 -14.71 -4.21
N PHE A 398 29.20 -13.53 -3.92
CA PHE A 398 29.91 -12.49 -3.17
C PHE A 398 29.51 -12.45 -1.70
N ARG A 399 28.57 -13.31 -1.27
CA ARG A 399 27.94 -13.27 0.07
C ARG A 399 28.95 -13.07 1.18
N LYS A 400 29.94 -13.97 1.33
CA LYS A 400 30.91 -13.93 2.46
C LYS A 400 31.74 -12.64 2.47
N LYS A 401 32.21 -12.18 1.30
CA LYS A 401 33.04 -10.98 1.19
C LYS A 401 32.28 -9.73 1.59
N VAL A 402 31.05 -9.56 1.09
CA VAL A 402 30.21 -8.39 1.34
C VAL A 402 29.70 -8.40 2.78
N GLU A 403 29.34 -9.57 3.33
CA GLU A 403 28.95 -9.74 4.75
C GLU A 403 30.05 -9.28 5.71
N MET A 404 31.29 -9.75 5.50
CA MET A 404 32.44 -9.33 6.32
C MET A 404 32.68 -7.81 6.24
N ALA A 405 32.62 -7.24 5.03
CA ALA A 405 32.83 -5.81 4.84
C ALA A 405 31.71 -4.97 5.49
N ALA A 406 30.44 -5.39 5.34
CA ALA A 406 29.29 -4.73 5.93
C ALA A 406 29.35 -4.75 7.47
N ASN A 407 29.69 -5.89 8.08
CA ASN A 407 29.83 -6.01 9.54
C ASN A 407 30.93 -5.10 10.11
N ILE A 408 32.05 -4.96 9.38
CA ILE A 408 33.15 -4.08 9.84
C ILE A 408 32.74 -2.59 9.75
N ILE A 409 32.00 -2.19 8.70
CA ILE A 409 31.62 -0.80 8.48
C ILE A 409 30.42 -0.38 9.33
N LEU A 410 29.43 -1.24 9.46
CA LEU A 410 28.14 -0.95 10.09
C LEU A 410 28.03 -1.46 11.54
N GLY A 411 29.05 -2.17 12.03
CA GLY A 411 29.03 -2.90 13.30
C GLY A 411 28.39 -4.29 13.17
N GLU A 412 28.54 -5.13 14.18
CA GLU A 412 27.98 -6.49 14.13
C GLU A 412 26.46 -6.48 13.98
N ASN A 413 25.94 -7.45 13.23
CA ASN A 413 24.50 -7.69 13.08
C ASN A 413 23.88 -7.89 14.46
N SER A 414 22.92 -7.07 14.81
CA SER A 414 22.02 -7.39 15.94
C SER A 414 21.02 -8.44 15.44
N GLN A 415 21.33 -9.71 15.65
CA GLN A 415 20.39 -10.81 15.48
C GLN A 415 19.26 -10.75 16.50
#